data_3afeb47758f2148d08eb1022ad3046dd
#
_entry.id   3afeb47758f2148d08eb1022ad3046dd
#
_cell.length_a   1.000
_cell.length_b   1.000
_cell.length_c   1.000
_cell.angle_alpha   90.00
_cell.angle_beta   90.00
_cell.angle_gamma   90.00
#
_symmetry.space_group_name_H-M   'P 1'
#
loop_
_entity.id
_entity.type
_entity.pdbx_description
1 polymer ?
#
loop_
_entity_poly.entity_id
_entity_poly.type
_entity_poly.pdbx_seq_one_letter_code
_entity_poly.pdbx_strand_id
1 'polypeptide(L)'
;MTSDNFSIELDSKFIESFFGLADMLPPEEITLSDLKTALAEIKEKIKELTLNTSATIKANNLANNTPAVNDFMAGGVKEDSSNRPKTVLIVDDLGIITYQLDILFKKMGFEVVISHEIYDAIEKYKKQDFGYAVIDLFIPTEREGFILLDELKKLSLLCKLNTRIIVMTASAKPEFNTKCLNRGADAYIEKSAGWQKAIMEACVVNK
;
A
#
# COMPACT_ATOMS: atom_id res chain seq x y z
N MET A 1 -8.71 -43.58 3.51
CA MET A 1 -8.15 -42.27 3.13
C MET A 1 -9.34 -41.34 3.00
N THR A 2 -9.61 -40.59 4.03
CA THR A 2 -10.73 -39.63 4.10
C THR A 2 -10.32 -38.39 3.37
N SER A 3 -11.02 -38.08 2.25
CA SER A 3 -10.91 -36.79 1.58
C SER A 3 -11.55 -35.75 2.49
N ASP A 4 -10.74 -34.91 3.09
CA ASP A 4 -11.22 -33.71 3.79
C ASP A 4 -11.88 -32.80 2.73
N ASN A 5 -13.22 -32.82 2.68
CA ASN A 5 -14.00 -31.83 1.96
C ASN A 5 -13.91 -30.49 2.70
N PHE A 6 -12.98 -29.67 2.29
CA PHE A 6 -12.92 -28.28 2.69
C PHE A 6 -13.97 -27.51 1.89
N SER A 7 -15.13 -27.22 2.45
CA SER A 7 -16.10 -26.30 1.86
C SER A 7 -15.84 -24.89 2.39
N ILE A 8 -15.45 -24.00 1.50
CA ILE A 8 -15.35 -22.57 1.79
C ILE A 8 -16.65 -21.95 1.32
N GLU A 9 -17.47 -21.40 2.22
CA GLU A 9 -18.58 -20.54 1.83
C GLU A 9 -17.99 -19.19 1.34
N LEU A 10 -18.02 -18.99 0.03
CA LEU A 10 -17.62 -17.73 -0.58
C LEU A 10 -18.86 -16.85 -0.82
N ASP A 11 -18.75 -15.57 -0.49
CA ASP A 11 -19.80 -14.57 -0.79
C ASP A 11 -20.02 -14.49 -2.32
N SER A 12 -21.28 -14.48 -2.77
CA SER A 12 -21.65 -14.42 -4.18
C SER A 12 -21.07 -13.21 -4.90
N LYS A 13 -20.99 -12.05 -4.25
CA LYS A 13 -20.36 -10.85 -4.80
C LYS A 13 -18.84 -11.01 -5.00
N PHE A 14 -18.18 -11.73 -4.07
CA PHE A 14 -16.76 -12.04 -4.24
C PHE A 14 -16.55 -12.97 -5.44
N ILE A 15 -17.40 -13.99 -5.60
CA ILE A 15 -17.35 -14.94 -6.70
C ILE A 15 -17.52 -14.21 -8.05
N GLU A 16 -18.56 -13.39 -8.20
CA GLU A 16 -18.82 -12.61 -9.40
C GLU A 16 -17.65 -11.68 -9.74
N SER A 17 -17.11 -10.97 -8.75
CA SER A 17 -15.97 -10.07 -8.92
C SER A 17 -14.71 -10.82 -9.32
N PHE A 18 -14.43 -11.97 -8.69
CA PHE A 18 -13.23 -12.76 -8.94
C PHE A 18 -13.22 -13.35 -10.34
N PHE A 19 -14.34 -13.97 -10.77
CA PHE A 19 -14.46 -14.52 -12.11
C PHE A 19 -14.55 -13.40 -13.18
N GLY A 20 -15.17 -12.27 -12.85
CA GLY A 20 -15.21 -11.09 -13.71
C GLY A 20 -13.81 -10.52 -14.03
N LEU A 21 -12.87 -10.57 -13.09
CA LEU A 21 -11.48 -10.18 -13.34
C LEU A 21 -10.78 -11.07 -14.37
N ALA A 22 -11.19 -12.33 -14.48
CA ALA A 22 -10.71 -13.28 -15.48
C ALA A 22 -11.50 -13.24 -16.80
N ASP A 23 -12.52 -12.37 -16.96
CA ASP A 23 -13.53 -12.37 -18.03
C ASP A 23 -14.26 -13.71 -18.13
N MET A 24 -14.45 -14.39 -17.01
CA MET A 24 -15.14 -15.67 -16.91
C MET A 24 -16.49 -15.49 -16.22
N LEU A 25 -17.47 -16.29 -16.61
CA LEU A 25 -18.71 -16.44 -15.84
C LEU A 25 -18.50 -17.49 -14.75
N PRO A 26 -18.95 -17.24 -13.51
CA PRO A 26 -18.85 -18.23 -12.44
C PRO A 26 -19.71 -19.46 -12.78
N PRO A 27 -19.20 -20.69 -12.60
CA PRO A 27 -19.99 -21.92 -12.77
C PRO A 27 -21.03 -22.04 -11.65
N GLU A 28 -22.08 -22.88 -11.88
CA GLU A 28 -23.12 -23.12 -10.85
C GLU A 28 -22.56 -23.78 -9.58
N GLU A 29 -21.58 -24.67 -9.75
CA GLU A 29 -20.81 -25.26 -8.64
C GLU A 29 -19.33 -24.92 -8.82
N ILE A 30 -18.74 -24.22 -7.86
CA ILE A 30 -17.35 -23.76 -7.93
C ILE A 30 -16.41 -24.83 -7.35
N THR A 31 -15.52 -25.31 -8.18
CA THR A 31 -14.46 -26.24 -7.76
C THR A 31 -13.14 -25.52 -7.53
N LEU A 32 -12.22 -26.18 -6.83
CA LEU A 32 -10.84 -25.69 -6.67
C LEU A 32 -10.14 -25.53 -8.04
N SER A 33 -10.51 -26.34 -9.02
CA SER A 33 -9.99 -26.26 -10.39
C SER A 33 -10.43 -24.96 -11.07
N ASP A 34 -11.68 -24.54 -10.91
CA ASP A 34 -12.22 -23.31 -11.49
C ASP A 34 -11.53 -22.08 -10.90
N LEU A 35 -11.32 -22.06 -9.58
CA LEU A 35 -10.58 -21.00 -8.92
C LEU A 35 -9.12 -20.91 -9.39
N LYS A 36 -8.45 -22.05 -9.59
CA LYS A 36 -7.08 -22.07 -10.13
C LYS A 36 -7.02 -21.56 -11.56
N THR A 37 -7.99 -21.91 -12.38
CA THR A 37 -8.09 -21.45 -13.77
C THR A 37 -8.32 -19.94 -13.84
N ALA A 38 -9.30 -19.42 -13.10
CA ALA A 38 -9.55 -17.99 -13.03
C ALA A 38 -8.32 -17.21 -12.51
N LEU A 39 -7.62 -17.75 -11.52
CA LEU A 39 -6.38 -17.14 -11.00
C LEU A 39 -5.26 -17.11 -12.04
N ALA A 40 -5.14 -18.13 -12.87
CA ALA A 40 -4.15 -18.18 -13.95
C ALA A 40 -4.44 -17.12 -15.01
N GLU A 41 -5.70 -16.96 -15.43
CA GLU A 41 -6.14 -15.92 -16.36
C GLU A 41 -5.89 -14.51 -15.82
N ILE A 42 -6.22 -14.26 -14.55
CA ILE A 42 -5.93 -12.96 -13.89
C ILE A 42 -4.42 -12.67 -13.91
N LYS A 43 -3.59 -13.65 -13.63
CA LYS A 43 -2.11 -13.48 -13.65
C LYS A 43 -1.59 -13.12 -15.05
N GLU A 44 -2.08 -13.77 -16.10
CA GLU A 44 -1.68 -13.43 -17.47
C GLU A 44 -2.15 -12.04 -17.87
N LYS A 45 -3.38 -11.63 -17.52
CA LYS A 45 -3.86 -10.27 -17.76
C LYS A 45 -3.01 -9.21 -17.06
N ILE A 46 -2.64 -9.43 -15.81
CA ILE A 46 -1.74 -8.53 -15.08
C ILE A 46 -0.40 -8.42 -15.80
N LYS A 47 0.13 -9.54 -16.30
CA LYS A 47 1.40 -9.57 -17.04
C LYS A 47 1.30 -8.81 -18.37
N GLU A 48 0.21 -8.96 -19.12
CA GLU A 48 -0.03 -8.20 -20.35
C GLU A 48 -0.16 -6.70 -20.10
N LEU A 49 -0.91 -6.30 -19.06
CA LEU A 49 -1.04 -4.90 -18.66
C LEU A 49 0.30 -4.29 -18.27
N THR A 50 1.15 -5.03 -17.55
CA THR A 50 2.49 -4.57 -17.17
C THR A 50 3.43 -4.45 -18.38
N LEU A 51 3.35 -5.37 -19.32
CA LEU A 51 4.13 -5.32 -20.58
C LEU A 51 3.68 -4.15 -21.47
N ASN A 52 2.38 -3.95 -21.63
CA ASN A 52 1.80 -2.86 -22.42
C ASN A 52 2.12 -1.49 -21.80
N THR A 53 2.05 -1.38 -20.47
CA THR A 53 2.45 -0.17 -19.75
C THR A 53 3.93 0.13 -19.95
N SER A 54 4.80 -0.88 -19.89
CA SER A 54 6.23 -0.73 -20.12
C SER A 54 6.55 -0.36 -21.57
N ALA A 55 5.81 -0.89 -22.57
CA ALA A 55 5.93 -0.54 -23.97
C ALA A 55 5.44 0.88 -24.25
N THR A 56 4.33 1.28 -23.65
CA THR A 56 3.76 2.64 -23.78
C THR A 56 4.69 3.68 -23.15
N ILE A 57 5.31 3.37 -22.01
CA ILE A 57 6.31 4.26 -21.39
C ILE A 57 7.55 4.39 -22.29
N LYS A 58 8.02 3.32 -22.92
CA LYS A 58 9.14 3.38 -23.87
C LYS A 58 8.77 4.13 -25.14
N ALA A 59 7.58 3.94 -25.69
CA ALA A 59 7.11 4.64 -26.88
C ALA A 59 6.88 6.15 -26.62
N ASN A 60 6.32 6.51 -25.47
CA ASN A 60 6.12 7.91 -25.09
C ASN A 60 7.45 8.63 -24.78
N ASN A 61 8.47 7.92 -24.29
CA ASN A 61 9.80 8.48 -24.09
C ASN A 61 10.56 8.72 -25.41
N LEU A 62 10.12 8.09 -26.51
CA LEU A 62 10.71 8.31 -27.85
C LEU A 62 9.95 9.35 -28.67
N ALA A 63 8.68 9.65 -28.36
CA ALA A 63 7.82 10.47 -29.19
C ALA A 63 7.53 11.87 -28.63
N ASN A 64 7.81 12.16 -27.38
CA ASN A 64 7.48 13.45 -26.77
C ASN A 64 8.68 14.05 -26.01
N ASN A 65 9.47 14.85 -26.73
CA ASN A 65 10.10 16.04 -26.16
C ASN A 65 8.98 17.05 -25.83
N THR A 66 8.22 16.83 -24.77
CA THR A 66 7.30 17.83 -24.22
C THR A 66 7.60 18.06 -22.76
N PRO A 67 7.71 19.33 -22.33
CA PRO A 67 8.25 19.74 -21.02
C PRO A 67 7.34 19.45 -19.82
N ALA A 68 6.22 18.76 -19.95
CA ALA A 68 5.20 18.66 -18.92
C ALA A 68 5.53 17.70 -17.75
N VAL A 69 6.51 16.82 -17.89
CA VAL A 69 6.91 15.90 -16.78
C VAL A 69 8.13 16.45 -16.04
N ASN A 70 8.95 17.25 -16.69
CA ASN A 70 10.10 17.91 -16.06
C ASN A 70 9.69 19.13 -15.20
N ASP A 71 8.59 19.80 -15.49
CA ASP A 71 8.13 20.94 -14.68
C ASP A 71 7.56 20.48 -13.32
N PHE A 72 7.04 19.26 -13.21
CA PHE A 72 6.60 18.73 -11.91
C PHE A 72 7.78 18.28 -11.03
N MET A 73 8.93 17.96 -11.66
CA MET A 73 10.18 17.63 -10.95
C MET A 73 11.11 18.83 -10.80
N ALA A 74 10.91 19.91 -11.60
CA ALA A 74 11.71 21.14 -11.56
C ALA A 74 11.10 22.22 -10.65
N GLY A 75 9.86 22.05 -10.20
CA GLY A 75 9.35 22.76 -9.03
C GLY A 75 10.17 22.25 -7.83
N GLY A 76 11.24 23.00 -7.49
CA GLY A 76 12.25 22.63 -6.52
C GLY A 76 11.67 21.80 -5.40
N VAL A 77 12.06 20.55 -5.33
CA VAL A 77 12.09 19.79 -4.09
C VAL A 77 12.90 20.70 -3.17
N LYS A 78 12.21 21.53 -2.37
CA LYS A 78 12.85 22.15 -1.22
C LYS A 78 13.42 20.94 -0.50
N GLU A 79 14.73 20.83 -0.47
CA GLU A 79 15.42 19.80 0.30
C GLU A 79 14.74 19.84 1.66
N ASP A 80 14.09 18.71 2.00
CA ASP A 80 13.47 18.57 3.30
C ASP A 80 14.59 18.79 4.31
N SER A 81 14.61 19.94 4.95
CA SER A 81 15.58 20.31 5.97
C SER A 81 15.40 19.43 7.23
N SER A 82 14.47 18.48 7.21
CA SER A 82 14.36 17.42 8.20
C SER A 82 15.43 16.39 7.89
N ASN A 83 16.33 16.17 8.84
CA ASN A 83 17.37 15.12 8.82
C ASN A 83 16.74 13.71 8.97
N ARG A 84 15.64 13.44 8.21
CA ARG A 84 14.94 12.14 8.22
C ARG A 84 15.63 11.15 7.30
N PRO A 85 15.82 9.90 7.75
CA PRO A 85 16.27 8.84 6.86
C PRO A 85 15.35 8.70 5.65
N LYS A 86 15.92 8.42 4.47
CA LYS A 86 15.14 8.07 3.26
C LYS A 86 14.74 6.60 3.29
N THR A 87 14.21 6.14 4.40
CA THR A 87 13.72 4.79 4.64
C THR A 87 12.24 4.85 4.99
N VAL A 88 11.46 3.94 4.46
CA VAL A 88 10.02 3.81 4.77
C VAL A 88 9.67 2.38 5.18
N LEU A 89 8.94 2.26 6.28
CA LEU A 89 8.29 1.03 6.69
C LEU A 89 6.85 1.02 6.15
N ILE A 90 6.49 0.01 5.37
CA ILE A 90 5.13 -0.21 4.89
C ILE A 90 4.55 -1.40 5.63
N VAL A 91 3.39 -1.22 6.27
CA VAL A 91 2.71 -2.28 7.02
C VAL A 91 1.27 -2.42 6.51
N ASP A 92 1.04 -3.48 5.73
CA ASP A 92 -0.21 -3.73 5.04
C ASP A 92 -0.28 -5.21 4.65
N ASP A 93 -1.38 -5.90 4.90
CA ASP A 93 -1.58 -7.31 4.58
C ASP A 93 -2.09 -7.54 3.14
N LEU A 94 -2.52 -6.46 2.45
CA LEU A 94 -3.00 -6.48 1.07
C LEU A 94 -1.87 -6.29 0.06
N GLY A 95 -1.40 -7.37 -0.54
CA GLY A 95 -0.24 -7.38 -1.44
C GLY A 95 -0.29 -6.37 -2.61
N ILE A 96 -1.48 -6.01 -3.12
CA ILE A 96 -1.62 -5.05 -4.23
C ILE A 96 -1.23 -3.63 -3.79
N ILE A 97 -1.73 -3.18 -2.66
CA ILE A 97 -1.44 -1.84 -2.13
C ILE A 97 0.03 -1.75 -1.73
N THR A 98 0.53 -2.77 -1.03
CA THR A 98 1.94 -2.90 -0.65
C THR A 98 2.87 -2.80 -1.87
N TYR A 99 2.55 -3.50 -2.96
CA TYR A 99 3.32 -3.45 -4.20
C TYR A 99 3.30 -2.06 -4.86
N GLN A 100 2.14 -1.39 -4.88
CA GLN A 100 2.02 -0.04 -5.44
C GLN A 100 2.79 0.99 -4.61
N LEU A 101 2.74 0.88 -3.28
CA LEU A 101 3.51 1.72 -2.35
C LEU A 101 5.02 1.49 -2.53
N ASP A 102 5.46 0.24 -2.66
CA ASP A 102 6.87 -0.11 -2.90
C ASP A 102 7.42 0.58 -4.16
N ILE A 103 6.69 0.47 -5.28
CA ILE A 103 7.05 1.15 -6.52
C ILE A 103 7.08 2.68 -6.34
N LEU A 104 6.08 3.25 -5.69
CA LEU A 104 5.96 4.70 -5.48
C LEU A 104 7.16 5.22 -4.67
N PHE A 105 7.44 4.61 -3.52
CA PHE A 105 8.53 5.05 -2.65
C PHE A 105 9.90 4.83 -3.25
N LYS A 106 10.13 3.72 -3.96
CA LYS A 106 11.37 3.50 -4.71
C LYS A 106 11.60 4.54 -5.80
N LYS A 107 10.55 4.96 -6.52
CA LYS A 107 10.62 6.07 -7.49
C LYS A 107 10.95 7.42 -6.83
N MET A 108 10.55 7.62 -5.58
CA MET A 108 10.89 8.80 -4.79
C MET A 108 12.29 8.71 -4.16
N GLY A 109 13.03 7.63 -4.37
CA GLY A 109 14.39 7.42 -3.86
C GLY A 109 14.46 6.94 -2.41
N PHE A 110 13.41 6.29 -1.91
CA PHE A 110 13.38 5.67 -0.60
C PHE A 110 13.84 4.21 -0.63
N GLU A 111 14.50 3.80 0.43
CA GLU A 111 14.64 2.39 0.80
C GLU A 111 13.32 1.93 1.43
N VAL A 112 12.78 0.80 0.97
CA VAL A 112 11.46 0.30 1.38
C VAL A 112 11.63 -0.99 2.15
N VAL A 113 11.04 -1.03 3.34
CA VAL A 113 10.90 -2.22 4.17
C VAL A 113 9.42 -2.53 4.33
N ILE A 114 9.04 -3.78 4.05
CA ILE A 114 7.64 -4.22 4.06
C ILE A 114 7.42 -5.18 5.22
N SER A 115 6.29 -5.05 5.88
CA SER A 115 5.76 -6.00 6.85
C SER A 115 4.28 -6.27 6.59
N HIS A 116 3.85 -7.50 6.81
CA HIS A 116 2.45 -7.92 6.66
C HIS A 116 1.78 -8.20 8.01
N GLU A 117 2.52 -8.01 9.11
CA GLU A 117 2.08 -8.28 10.47
C GLU A 117 2.60 -7.22 11.43
N ILE A 118 1.81 -6.93 12.48
CA ILE A 118 2.16 -5.87 13.45
C ILE A 118 3.43 -6.19 14.24
N TYR A 119 3.61 -7.44 14.65
CA TYR A 119 4.79 -7.83 15.46
C TYR A 119 6.08 -7.77 14.65
N ASP A 120 6.07 -8.23 13.40
CA ASP A 120 7.20 -8.11 12.47
C ASP A 120 7.51 -6.65 12.16
N ALA A 121 6.48 -5.80 12.00
CA ALA A 121 6.64 -4.36 11.82
C ALA A 121 7.36 -3.71 13.01
N ILE A 122 6.92 -4.00 14.23
CA ILE A 122 7.52 -3.48 15.47
C ILE A 122 8.97 -3.95 15.60
N GLU A 123 9.27 -5.22 15.30
CA GLU A 123 10.64 -5.75 15.36
C GLU A 123 11.56 -5.10 14.32
N LYS A 124 11.07 -4.85 13.09
CA LYS A 124 11.80 -4.12 12.06
C LYS A 124 12.05 -2.68 12.50
N TYR A 125 11.01 -2.03 13.07
CA TYR A 125 11.11 -0.65 13.54
C TYR A 125 12.14 -0.45 14.67
N LYS A 126 12.35 -1.47 15.51
CA LYS A 126 13.38 -1.44 16.56
C LYS A 126 14.81 -1.61 16.03
N LYS A 127 14.99 -2.20 14.84
CA LYS A 127 16.30 -2.57 14.30
C LYS A 127 16.94 -1.50 13.44
N GLN A 128 16.17 -0.57 12.90
CA GLN A 128 16.67 0.52 12.07
C GLN A 128 15.78 1.76 12.17
N ASP A 129 16.35 2.91 11.82
CA ASP A 129 15.62 4.17 11.81
C ASP A 129 14.81 4.33 10.51
N PHE A 130 13.55 4.72 10.66
CA PHE A 130 12.67 5.03 9.54
C PHE A 130 12.32 6.52 9.52
N GLY A 131 12.45 7.15 8.36
CA GLY A 131 11.94 8.50 8.16
C GLY A 131 10.42 8.53 8.05
N TYR A 132 9.84 7.46 7.51
CA TYR A 132 8.40 7.32 7.31
C TYR A 132 7.92 5.93 7.71
N ALA A 133 6.68 5.84 8.20
CA ALA A 133 5.93 4.61 8.37
C ALA A 133 4.55 4.78 7.76
N VAL A 134 4.18 3.93 6.82
CA VAL A 134 2.84 3.86 6.21
C VAL A 134 2.18 2.59 6.70
N ILE A 135 1.09 2.73 7.46
CA ILE A 135 0.43 1.60 8.11
C ILE A 135 -1.04 1.50 7.70
N ASP A 136 -1.52 0.30 7.41
CA ASP A 136 -2.95 0.06 7.29
C ASP A 136 -3.60 0.10 8.69
N LEU A 137 -4.79 0.73 8.76
CA LEU A 137 -5.57 0.70 10.00
C LEU A 137 -6.20 -0.68 10.26
N PHE A 138 -6.49 -1.44 9.20
CA PHE A 138 -7.12 -2.77 9.30
C PHE A 138 -6.10 -3.89 9.04
N ILE A 139 -5.17 -4.09 9.97
CA ILE A 139 -4.13 -5.10 9.86
C ILE A 139 -4.10 -6.08 11.08
N PRO A 140 -4.78 -7.20 11.06
CA PRO A 140 -5.95 -7.53 10.23
C PRO A 140 -7.24 -6.85 10.72
N THR A 141 -7.25 -6.21 11.90
CA THR A 141 -8.41 -5.50 12.46
C THR A 141 -8.06 -4.06 12.86
N GLU A 142 -9.11 -3.22 12.98
CA GLU A 142 -8.98 -1.84 13.47
C GLU A 142 -8.23 -1.76 14.81
N ARG A 143 -8.53 -2.69 15.74
CA ARG A 143 -7.90 -2.71 17.05
C ARG A 143 -6.38 -2.88 16.96
N GLU A 144 -5.94 -3.77 16.12
CA GLU A 144 -4.53 -4.07 15.93
C GLU A 144 -3.79 -2.95 15.19
N GLY A 145 -4.44 -2.31 14.21
CA GLY A 145 -3.91 -1.11 13.58
C GLY A 145 -3.71 0.05 14.57
N PHE A 146 -4.64 0.26 15.50
CA PHE A 146 -4.44 1.25 16.56
C PHE A 146 -3.32 0.87 17.53
N ILE A 147 -3.18 -0.41 17.88
CA ILE A 147 -2.07 -0.90 18.71
C ILE A 147 -0.73 -0.62 18.01
N LEU A 148 -0.63 -0.92 16.71
CA LEU A 148 0.56 -0.64 15.93
C LEU A 148 0.89 0.85 15.92
N LEU A 149 -0.09 1.71 15.65
CA LEU A 149 0.09 3.17 15.66
C LEU A 149 0.64 3.66 17.01
N ASP A 150 0.03 3.23 18.10
CA ASP A 150 0.43 3.61 19.47
C ASP A 150 1.86 3.14 19.78
N GLU A 151 2.24 1.90 19.41
CA GLU A 151 3.57 1.36 19.66
C GLU A 151 4.65 2.05 18.80
N LEU A 152 4.39 2.29 17.50
CA LEU A 152 5.34 3.02 16.65
C LEU A 152 5.53 4.45 17.15
N LYS A 153 4.45 5.13 17.57
CA LYS A 153 4.56 6.49 18.14
C LYS A 153 5.35 6.51 19.43
N LYS A 154 5.10 5.57 20.31
CA LYS A 154 5.84 5.41 21.58
C LYS A 154 7.33 5.15 21.32
N LEU A 155 7.66 4.23 20.42
CA LEU A 155 9.05 3.93 20.05
C LEU A 155 9.73 5.15 19.42
N SER A 156 9.05 5.87 18.52
CA SER A 156 9.57 7.10 17.93
C SER A 156 9.94 8.14 18.98
N LEU A 157 9.07 8.34 19.99
CA LEU A 157 9.33 9.27 21.08
C LEU A 157 10.48 8.81 21.99
N LEU A 158 10.50 7.53 22.38
CA LEU A 158 11.54 6.98 23.28
C LEU A 158 12.92 7.01 22.63
N CYS A 159 13.01 6.68 21.34
CA CYS A 159 14.26 6.67 20.60
C CYS A 159 14.63 8.04 20.00
N LYS A 160 13.82 9.07 20.23
CA LYS A 160 13.97 10.43 19.66
C LYS A 160 14.07 10.42 18.13
N LEU A 161 13.32 9.51 17.50
CA LEU A 161 13.22 9.42 16.05
C LEU A 161 12.22 10.44 15.53
N ASN A 162 12.51 11.03 14.38
CA ASN A 162 11.59 11.94 13.70
C ASN A 162 10.78 11.21 12.61
N THR A 163 10.31 10.01 12.92
CA THR A 163 9.51 9.21 11.99
C THR A 163 8.14 9.85 11.77
N ARG A 164 7.77 10.06 10.52
CA ARG A 164 6.44 10.50 10.13
C ARG A 164 5.53 9.30 9.90
N ILE A 165 4.48 9.18 10.71
CA ILE A 165 3.56 8.05 10.67
C ILE A 165 2.32 8.44 9.88
N ILE A 166 2.08 7.74 8.77
CA ILE A 166 0.96 7.93 7.85
C ILE A 166 0.04 6.72 7.98
N VAL A 167 -1.22 6.94 8.36
CA VAL A 167 -2.21 5.88 8.41
C VAL A 167 -2.98 5.84 7.09
N MET A 168 -3.05 4.68 6.47
CA MET A 168 -3.90 4.42 5.30
C MET A 168 -5.04 3.48 5.66
N THR A 169 -6.19 3.63 5.02
CA THR A 169 -7.34 2.75 5.25
C THR A 169 -8.31 2.76 4.08
N ALA A 170 -8.97 1.62 3.85
CA ALA A 170 -10.10 1.54 2.93
C ALA A 170 -11.41 2.09 3.51
N SER A 171 -11.45 2.37 4.82
CA SER A 171 -12.66 2.87 5.48
C SER A 171 -12.79 4.39 5.35
N ALA A 172 -13.93 4.86 4.84
CA ALA A 172 -14.28 6.27 4.71
C ALA A 172 -14.95 6.86 5.98
N LYS A 173 -14.83 6.20 7.16
CA LYS A 173 -15.44 6.69 8.39
C LYS A 173 -14.70 7.91 8.95
N PRO A 174 -15.34 9.10 9.04
CA PRO A 174 -14.67 10.33 9.49
C PRO A 174 -14.06 10.25 10.89
N GLU A 175 -14.65 9.42 11.76
CA GLU A 175 -14.16 9.21 13.12
C GLU A 175 -12.77 8.60 13.18
N PHE A 176 -12.37 7.81 12.18
CA PHE A 176 -11.02 7.21 12.14
C PHE A 176 -9.94 8.24 11.89
N ASN A 177 -10.21 9.23 11.05
CA ASN A 177 -9.28 10.33 10.84
C ASN A 177 -8.96 11.04 12.16
N THR A 178 -10.00 11.47 12.88
CA THR A 178 -9.83 12.14 14.18
C THR A 178 -9.14 11.23 15.21
N LYS A 179 -9.52 9.95 15.28
CA LYS A 179 -8.90 8.98 16.22
C LYS A 179 -7.41 8.77 15.90
N CYS A 180 -7.03 8.62 14.64
CA CYS A 180 -5.65 8.40 14.23
C CYS A 180 -4.77 9.62 14.52
N LEU A 181 -5.24 10.83 14.18
CA LEU A 181 -4.51 12.07 14.43
C LEU A 181 -4.33 12.32 15.94
N ASN A 182 -5.36 12.08 16.76
CA ASN A 182 -5.28 12.19 18.21
C ASN A 182 -4.32 11.19 18.87
N ARG A 183 -4.05 10.04 18.23
CA ARG A 183 -3.06 9.05 18.65
C ARG A 183 -1.66 9.33 18.12
N GLY A 184 -1.49 10.42 17.39
CA GLY A 184 -0.19 10.90 16.92
C GLY A 184 0.19 10.46 15.52
N ALA A 185 -0.75 10.01 14.68
CA ALA A 185 -0.53 9.93 13.25
C ALA A 185 -0.26 11.35 12.69
N ASP A 186 0.68 11.45 11.78
CA ASP A 186 1.03 12.73 11.13
C ASP A 186 0.17 13.00 9.90
N ALA A 187 -0.42 11.95 9.32
CA ALA A 187 -1.41 12.04 8.25
C ALA A 187 -2.35 10.82 8.26
N TYR A 188 -3.54 11.01 7.71
CA TYR A 188 -4.54 9.98 7.47
C TYR A 188 -4.97 10.05 6.02
N ILE A 189 -4.93 8.91 5.31
CA ILE A 189 -5.20 8.83 3.89
C ILE A 189 -6.15 7.67 3.62
N GLU A 190 -7.24 7.96 2.90
CA GLU A 190 -8.14 6.91 2.43
C GLU A 190 -7.57 6.23 1.19
N LYS A 191 -7.70 4.89 1.10
CA LYS A 191 -7.32 4.08 -0.07
C LYS A 191 -8.34 4.26 -1.21
N SER A 192 -8.65 5.51 -1.56
CA SER A 192 -9.55 5.93 -2.64
C SER A 192 -8.77 6.41 -3.87
N ALA A 193 -9.46 6.82 -4.93
CA ALA A 193 -8.79 7.36 -6.12
C ALA A 193 -7.89 8.56 -5.76
N GLY A 194 -6.63 8.52 -6.23
CA GLY A 194 -5.65 9.60 -5.98
C GLY A 194 -4.84 9.49 -4.69
N TRP A 195 -4.95 8.40 -3.93
CA TRP A 195 -4.19 8.19 -2.70
C TRP A 195 -2.66 8.31 -2.91
N GLN A 196 -2.15 7.95 -4.10
CA GLN A 196 -0.73 8.10 -4.43
C GLN A 196 -0.26 9.56 -4.33
N LYS A 197 -1.07 10.49 -4.83
CA LYS A 197 -0.78 11.93 -4.73
C LYS A 197 -0.82 12.39 -3.28
N ALA A 198 -1.79 11.94 -2.50
CA ALA A 198 -1.90 12.26 -1.07
C ALA A 198 -0.68 11.74 -0.27
N ILE A 199 -0.17 10.54 -0.58
CA ILE A 199 1.08 10.03 0.02
C ILE A 199 2.26 10.93 -0.32
N MET A 200 2.44 11.29 -1.60
CA MET A 200 3.54 12.17 -2.01
C MET A 200 3.47 13.51 -1.29
N GLU A 201 2.29 14.12 -1.23
CA GLU A 201 2.08 15.38 -0.49
C GLU A 201 2.37 15.22 1.00
N ALA A 202 1.92 14.12 1.62
CA ALA A 202 2.21 13.83 3.02
C ALA A 202 3.70 13.64 3.29
N CYS A 203 4.50 13.19 2.33
CA CYS A 203 5.95 13.07 2.49
C CYS A 203 6.70 14.40 2.33
N VAL A 204 6.12 15.38 1.62
CA VAL A 204 6.76 16.68 1.31
C VAL A 204 6.40 17.77 2.33
N VAL A 205 5.22 17.71 2.96
CA VAL A 205 4.75 18.74 3.88
C VAL A 205 5.57 18.73 5.18
N ASN A 206 6.44 19.71 5.33
CA ASN A 206 7.08 20.08 6.61
C ASN A 206 6.06 20.84 7.48
N LYS A 207 5.77 20.33 8.67
CA LYS A 207 5.17 21.12 9.75
C LYS A 207 6.25 21.84 10.53
#